data_e5633966fb303fe3d785380e9996aacd
#
_entry.id   e5633966fb303fe3d785380e9996aacd
#
_cell.length_a   1.000
_cell.length_b   1.000
_cell.length_c   1.000
_cell.angle_alpha   90.00
_cell.angle_beta   90.00
_cell.angle_gamma   90.00
#
_symmetry.space_group_name_H-M   'P 1'
#
loop_
_entity.id
_entity.type
_entity.pdbx_description
1 polymer ?
#
loop_
_entity_poly.entity_id
_entity_poly.type
_entity_poly.pdbx_seq_one_letter_code
_entity_poly.pdbx_strand_id
1 'polypeptide(L)'
;MGTLINSTILIPLIPFFTSLFIFVLLVSFNRTLNRLTKPVTALIALSLLSSAFISCFDYFNKIEGELVLSKFLKFFEDTNLVIHLNLINEKIIIFFSLIMTLVIGLSFYKLPRKKGYVSLMISLGLISSSVMVSILLIDFSALI
;
A
#
# COMPACT_ATOMS: atom_id res chain seq x y z
N MET A 1 -13.57 -8.62 17.57
CA MET A 1 -13.59 -8.94 16.14
C MET A 1 -13.57 -7.67 15.26
N GLY A 2 -14.37 -6.64 15.51
CA GLY A 2 -14.40 -5.44 14.67
C GLY A 2 -13.10 -4.62 14.60
N THR A 3 -12.28 -4.60 15.63
CA THR A 3 -11.03 -3.82 15.67
C THR A 3 -9.88 -4.42 14.87
N LEU A 4 -9.81 -5.75 14.77
CA LEU A 4 -8.75 -6.46 14.04
C LEU A 4 -9.00 -6.44 12.51
N ILE A 5 -10.25 -6.43 12.11
CA ILE A 5 -10.65 -6.33 10.69
C ILE A 5 -10.32 -4.93 10.13
N ASN A 6 -10.34 -3.89 10.99
CA ASN A 6 -9.94 -2.53 10.59
C ASN A 6 -8.44 -2.41 10.29
N SER A 7 -7.56 -3.25 10.88
CA SER A 7 -6.12 -3.20 10.63
C SER A 7 -5.76 -3.56 9.19
N THR A 8 -6.42 -4.56 8.62
CA THR A 8 -6.11 -5.04 7.27
C THR A 8 -6.46 -4.04 6.18
N ILE A 9 -7.54 -3.26 6.37
CA ILE A 9 -7.88 -2.17 5.44
C ILE A 9 -6.76 -1.11 5.42
N LEU A 10 -6.06 -0.91 6.53
CA LEU A 10 -4.95 0.03 6.61
C LEU A 10 -3.75 -0.37 5.74
N ILE A 11 -3.59 -1.66 5.43
CA ILE A 11 -2.44 -2.17 4.66
C ILE A 11 -2.28 -1.42 3.32
N PRO A 12 -3.27 -1.40 2.41
CA PRO A 12 -3.18 -0.64 1.18
C PRO A 12 -3.43 0.87 1.36
N LEU A 13 -4.17 1.28 2.39
CA LEU A 13 -4.52 2.68 2.59
C LEU A 13 -3.32 3.54 3.00
N ILE A 14 -2.39 3.00 3.80
CA ILE A 14 -1.22 3.75 4.25
C ILE A 14 -0.36 4.21 3.06
N PRO A 15 0.11 3.34 2.15
CA PRO A 15 0.89 3.79 0.99
C PRO A 15 0.06 4.64 0.02
N PHE A 16 -1.25 4.41 -0.09
CA PHE A 16 -2.14 5.23 -0.89
C PHE A 16 -2.19 6.67 -0.38
N PHE A 17 -2.53 6.87 0.89
CA PHE A 17 -2.66 8.22 1.47
C PHE A 17 -1.33 8.94 1.56
N THR A 18 -0.23 8.26 1.85
CA THR A 18 1.10 8.88 1.83
C THR A 18 1.48 9.36 0.44
N SER A 19 1.23 8.56 -0.58
CA SER A 19 1.50 8.94 -1.98
C SER A 19 0.61 10.08 -2.44
N LEU A 20 -0.67 10.04 -2.11
CA LEU A 20 -1.63 11.09 -2.42
C LEU A 20 -1.28 12.40 -1.71
N PHE A 21 -0.89 12.35 -0.44
CA PHE A 21 -0.45 13.51 0.32
C PHE A 21 0.78 14.16 -0.32
N ILE A 22 1.78 13.37 -0.69
CA ILE A 22 2.98 13.86 -1.38
C ILE A 22 2.62 14.43 -2.75
N PHE A 23 1.66 13.84 -3.46
CA PHE A 23 1.17 14.35 -4.73
C PHE A 23 0.54 15.74 -4.58
N VAL A 24 -0.33 15.93 -3.60
CA VAL A 24 -0.95 17.23 -3.30
C VAL A 24 0.12 18.27 -2.96
N LEU A 25 1.12 17.88 -2.16
CA LEU A 25 2.26 18.77 -1.87
C LEU A 25 3.09 19.08 -3.12
N LEU A 26 3.26 18.13 -4.03
CA LEU A 26 3.97 18.34 -5.28
C LEU A 26 3.26 19.36 -6.17
N VAL A 27 1.93 19.27 -6.26
CA VAL A 27 1.13 20.23 -7.03
C VAL A 27 1.21 21.62 -6.41
N SER A 28 1.15 21.72 -5.07
CA SER A 28 1.16 23.00 -4.35
C SER A 28 2.58 23.62 -4.27
N PHE A 29 3.60 22.82 -4.10
CA PHE A 29 4.98 23.25 -3.81
C PHE A 29 6.03 22.57 -4.71
N ASN A 30 5.79 22.53 -6.00
CA ASN A 30 6.60 21.78 -6.97
C ASN A 30 8.12 22.06 -6.85
N ARG A 31 8.50 23.34 -6.69
CA ARG A 31 9.91 23.76 -6.68
C ARG A 31 10.66 23.28 -5.43
N THR A 32 10.01 23.31 -4.28
CA THR A 32 10.58 22.89 -2.99
C THR A 32 10.59 21.38 -2.86
N LEU A 33 9.52 20.69 -3.26
CA LEU A 33 9.39 19.26 -3.11
C LEU A 33 10.36 18.49 -4.00
N ASN A 34 10.64 19.00 -5.20
CA ASN A 34 11.66 18.39 -6.08
C ASN A 34 13.09 18.48 -5.51
N ARG A 35 13.35 19.33 -4.52
CA ARG A 35 14.61 19.36 -3.76
C ARG A 35 14.62 18.38 -2.60
N LEU A 36 13.46 18.00 -2.07
CA LEU A 36 13.26 17.13 -0.92
C LEU A 36 13.13 15.65 -1.31
N THR A 37 13.93 15.21 -2.27
CA THR A 37 13.87 13.81 -2.77
C THR A 37 14.14 12.77 -1.70
N LYS A 38 15.08 13.04 -0.77
CA LYS A 38 15.42 12.11 0.34
C LYS A 38 14.23 11.84 1.27
N PRO A 39 13.59 12.87 1.89
CA PRO A 39 12.46 12.63 2.78
C PRO A 39 11.25 12.03 2.06
N VAL A 40 11.01 12.40 0.79
CA VAL A 40 9.91 11.81 0.00
C VAL A 40 10.13 10.31 -0.18
N THR A 41 11.33 9.90 -0.60
CA THR A 41 11.66 8.48 -0.77
C THR A 41 11.55 7.72 0.56
N ALA A 42 12.04 8.32 1.65
CA ALA A 42 11.95 7.72 2.97
C ALA A 42 10.51 7.54 3.44
N LEU A 43 9.64 8.54 3.23
CA LEU A 43 8.23 8.46 3.60
C LEU A 43 7.49 7.34 2.85
N ILE A 44 7.72 7.21 1.54
CA ILE A 44 7.09 6.15 0.75
C ILE A 44 7.65 4.77 1.16
N ALA A 45 8.96 4.65 1.37
CA ALA A 45 9.55 3.40 1.85
C ALA A 45 9.01 3.01 3.24
N LEU A 46 8.88 3.97 4.17
CA LEU A 46 8.31 3.74 5.49
C LEU A 46 6.84 3.35 5.42
N SER A 47 6.06 3.93 4.51
CA SER A 47 4.65 3.54 4.33
C SER A 47 4.49 2.09 3.86
N LEU A 48 5.37 1.62 2.97
CA LEU A 48 5.38 0.22 2.53
C LEU A 48 5.88 -0.73 3.63
N LEU A 49 6.88 -0.32 4.40
CA LEU A 49 7.34 -1.09 5.57
C LEU A 49 6.25 -1.20 6.64
N SER A 50 5.50 -0.13 6.89
CA SER A 50 4.38 -0.19 7.85
C SER A 50 3.27 -1.14 7.37
N SER A 51 2.98 -1.17 6.07
CA SER A 51 2.05 -2.15 5.48
C SER A 51 2.55 -3.59 5.66
N ALA A 52 3.85 -3.84 5.41
CA ALA A 52 4.47 -5.14 5.64
C ALA A 52 4.37 -5.56 7.11
N PHE A 53 4.58 -4.60 8.03
CA PHE A 53 4.52 -4.86 9.47
C PHE A 53 3.10 -5.22 9.93
N ILE A 54 2.08 -4.49 9.45
CA ILE A 54 0.67 -4.79 9.76
C ILE A 54 0.30 -6.18 9.22
N SER A 55 0.63 -6.49 7.95
CA SER A 55 0.38 -7.82 7.40
C SER A 55 1.10 -8.93 8.16
N CYS A 56 2.31 -8.67 8.63
CA CYS A 56 3.07 -9.62 9.46
C CYS A 56 2.36 -9.86 10.80
N PHE A 57 1.86 -8.79 11.43
CA PHE A 57 1.10 -8.87 12.68
C PHE A 57 -0.20 -9.67 12.48
N ASP A 58 -0.96 -9.39 11.41
CA ASP A 58 -2.21 -10.08 11.09
C ASP A 58 -1.93 -11.58 10.81
N TYR A 59 -0.85 -11.88 10.07
CA TYR A 59 -0.41 -13.26 9.81
C TYR A 59 -0.09 -14.05 11.09
N PHE A 60 0.67 -13.46 12.03
CA PHE A 60 1.00 -14.14 13.28
C PHE A 60 -0.21 -14.35 14.19
N ASN A 61 -1.18 -13.44 14.14
CA ASN A 61 -2.43 -13.57 14.91
C ASN A 61 -3.46 -14.46 14.20
N LYS A 62 -3.13 -15.03 13.03
CA LYS A 62 -4.03 -15.88 12.22
C LYS A 62 -5.40 -15.24 12.01
N ILE A 63 -5.38 -13.98 11.60
CA ILE A 63 -6.62 -13.25 11.35
C ILE A 63 -7.13 -13.69 9.97
N GLU A 64 -8.19 -14.48 9.99
CA GLU A 64 -8.87 -14.95 8.78
C GLU A 64 -10.31 -14.42 8.78
N GLY A 65 -10.82 -14.06 7.63
CA GLY A 65 -12.20 -13.60 7.49
C GLY A 65 -12.48 -12.94 6.15
N GLU A 66 -13.73 -12.66 5.94
CA GLU A 66 -14.20 -11.93 4.76
C GLU A 66 -14.80 -10.59 5.19
N LEU A 67 -14.37 -9.53 4.53
CA LEU A 67 -14.90 -8.19 4.69
C LEU A 67 -15.70 -7.80 3.45
N VAL A 68 -16.99 -7.64 3.62
CA VAL A 68 -17.87 -7.13 2.57
C VAL A 68 -17.80 -5.60 2.57
N LEU A 69 -17.12 -5.03 1.58
CA LEU A 69 -16.95 -3.58 1.45
C LEU A 69 -18.26 -2.84 1.18
N SER A 70 -19.27 -3.50 0.60
CA SER A 70 -20.57 -2.89 0.31
C SER A 70 -21.26 -2.33 1.56
N LYS A 71 -20.98 -2.89 2.76
CA LYS A 71 -21.48 -2.36 4.03
C LYS A 71 -20.87 -1.01 4.43
N PHE A 72 -19.70 -0.67 3.91
CA PHE A 72 -19.01 0.59 4.21
C PHE A 72 -19.25 1.68 3.16
N LEU A 73 -19.46 1.29 1.91
CA LEU A 73 -19.63 2.21 0.78
C LEU A 73 -21.05 2.02 0.18
N LYS A 74 -22.01 2.77 0.71
CA LYS A 74 -23.41 2.79 0.19
C LYS A 74 -23.53 3.08 -1.31
N PHE A 75 -22.47 3.59 -1.95
CA PHE A 75 -22.42 3.86 -3.38
C PHE A 75 -22.19 2.62 -4.24
N PHE A 76 -21.80 1.48 -3.65
CA PHE A 76 -21.49 0.24 -4.34
C PHE A 76 -22.41 -0.92 -3.90
N GLU A 77 -23.69 -0.61 -3.62
CA GLU A 77 -24.67 -1.62 -3.17
C GLU A 77 -24.82 -2.80 -4.15
N ASP A 78 -24.58 -2.57 -5.45
CA ASP A 78 -24.71 -3.58 -6.49
C ASP A 78 -23.44 -4.43 -6.72
N THR A 79 -22.32 -4.11 -6.08
CA THR A 79 -21.07 -4.85 -6.23
C THR A 79 -20.69 -5.54 -4.92
N ASN A 80 -20.73 -6.86 -4.91
CA ASN A 80 -20.22 -7.67 -3.80
C ASN A 80 -18.68 -7.65 -3.77
N LEU A 81 -18.08 -6.50 -3.45
CA LEU A 81 -16.64 -6.41 -3.22
C LEU A 81 -16.33 -7.02 -1.86
N VAL A 82 -15.74 -8.21 -1.88
CA VAL A 82 -15.33 -8.94 -0.71
C VAL A 82 -13.81 -8.89 -0.61
N ILE A 83 -13.29 -8.44 0.52
CA ILE A 83 -11.87 -8.53 0.85
C ILE A 83 -11.65 -9.87 1.56
N HIS A 84 -10.81 -10.70 0.96
CA HIS A 84 -10.45 -12.00 1.51
C HIS A 84 -9.21 -11.89 2.39
N LEU A 85 -9.37 -12.18 3.66
CA LEU A 85 -8.33 -12.21 4.67
C LEU A 85 -7.87 -13.66 4.86
N ASN A 86 -6.91 -14.08 4.04
CA ASN A 86 -6.35 -15.40 4.08
C ASN A 86 -4.85 -15.31 4.38
N LEU A 87 -4.32 -16.28 5.13
CA LEU A 87 -2.89 -16.36 5.45
C LEU A 87 -1.99 -16.32 4.20
N ILE A 88 -2.50 -16.77 3.05
CA ILE A 88 -1.78 -16.75 1.77
C ILE A 88 -1.67 -15.33 1.25
N ASN A 89 -2.79 -14.58 1.24
CA ASN A 89 -2.83 -13.20 0.79
C ASN A 89 -1.88 -12.32 1.62
N GLU A 90 -1.84 -12.53 2.93
CA GLU A 90 -0.94 -11.80 3.82
C GLU A 90 0.53 -12.09 3.55
N LYS A 91 0.90 -13.35 3.32
CA LYS A 91 2.27 -13.71 2.92
C LYS A 91 2.68 -13.01 1.62
N ILE A 92 1.79 -12.99 0.62
CA ILE A 92 2.05 -12.35 -0.67
C ILE A 92 2.26 -10.84 -0.46
N ILE A 93 1.43 -10.19 0.36
CA ILE A 93 1.55 -8.77 0.66
C ILE A 93 2.85 -8.45 1.38
N ILE A 94 3.25 -9.23 2.39
CA ILE A 94 4.51 -9.07 3.11
C ILE A 94 5.68 -9.10 2.11
N PHE A 95 5.73 -10.14 1.29
CA PHE A 95 6.81 -10.33 0.32
C PHE A 95 6.84 -9.20 -0.72
N PHE A 96 5.68 -8.84 -1.25
CA PHE A 96 5.53 -7.73 -2.20
C PHE A 96 5.98 -6.39 -1.60
N SER A 97 5.55 -6.07 -0.38
CA SER A 97 5.91 -4.82 0.31
C SER A 97 7.41 -4.71 0.54
N LEU A 98 8.06 -5.81 0.94
CA LEU A 98 9.50 -5.86 1.14
C LEU A 98 10.26 -5.66 -0.17
N ILE A 99 9.84 -6.33 -1.25
CA ILE A 99 10.45 -6.15 -2.59
C ILE A 99 10.30 -4.69 -3.04
N MET A 100 9.11 -4.11 -2.92
CA MET A 100 8.90 -2.71 -3.34
C MET A 100 9.71 -1.73 -2.51
N THR A 101 9.87 -1.98 -1.21
CA THR A 101 10.75 -1.17 -0.37
C THR A 101 12.21 -1.25 -0.83
N LEU A 102 12.69 -2.44 -1.19
CA LEU A 102 14.04 -2.63 -1.76
C LEU A 102 14.19 -1.91 -3.11
N VAL A 103 13.18 -2.00 -3.99
CA VAL A 103 13.19 -1.31 -5.30
C VAL A 103 13.28 0.20 -5.09
N ILE A 104 12.51 0.77 -4.16
CA ILE A 104 12.57 2.19 -3.83
C ILE A 104 13.93 2.57 -3.24
N GLY A 105 14.47 1.76 -2.35
CA GLY A 105 15.81 1.95 -1.78
C GLY A 105 16.90 1.93 -2.85
N LEU A 106 16.88 0.96 -3.76
CA LEU A 106 17.82 0.87 -4.87
C LEU A 106 17.66 2.03 -5.85
N SER A 107 16.45 2.46 -6.13
CA SER A 107 16.16 3.62 -6.97
C SER A 107 16.78 4.90 -6.39
N PHE A 108 16.77 5.04 -5.07
CA PHE A 108 17.40 6.15 -4.39
C PHE A 108 18.92 6.24 -4.63
N TYR A 109 19.59 5.10 -4.73
CA TYR A 109 21.03 5.06 -4.99
C TYR A 109 21.38 5.18 -6.47
N LYS A 110 20.62 4.54 -7.36
CA LYS A 110 20.99 4.39 -8.78
C LYS A 110 20.40 5.46 -9.69
N LEU A 111 19.23 5.99 -9.38
CA LEU A 111 18.57 6.96 -10.26
C LEU A 111 19.03 8.39 -10.00
N PRO A 112 19.30 9.17 -11.05
CA PRO A 112 19.63 10.59 -10.91
C PRO A 112 18.41 11.34 -10.37
N ARG A 113 18.62 12.13 -9.32
CA ARG A 113 17.58 12.92 -8.63
C ARG A 113 17.24 14.20 -9.41
N LYS A 114 16.83 14.03 -10.67
CA LYS A 114 16.43 15.11 -11.59
C LYS A 114 14.92 15.39 -11.46
N LYS A 115 14.46 16.39 -12.22
CA LYS A 115 13.02 16.64 -12.38
C LYS A 115 12.29 15.34 -12.76
N GLY A 116 11.17 15.05 -12.09
CA GLY A 116 10.40 13.83 -12.30
C GLY A 116 10.70 12.68 -11.32
N TYR A 117 11.80 12.72 -10.56
CA TYR A 117 12.11 11.68 -9.57
C TYR A 117 10.99 11.55 -8.50
N VAL A 118 10.52 12.67 -7.96
CA VAL A 118 9.44 12.68 -6.97
C VAL A 118 8.14 12.12 -7.57
N SER A 119 7.80 12.50 -8.80
CA SER A 119 6.63 11.97 -9.51
C SER A 119 6.72 10.46 -9.72
N LEU A 120 7.91 9.95 -10.06
CA LEU A 120 8.14 8.51 -10.18
C LEU A 120 7.95 7.79 -8.84
N MET A 121 8.42 8.35 -7.72
CA MET A 121 8.23 7.76 -6.40
C MET A 121 6.75 7.73 -5.99
N ILE A 122 6.00 8.81 -6.28
CA ILE A 122 4.56 8.86 -6.04
C ILE A 122 3.83 7.78 -6.86
N SER A 123 4.15 7.65 -8.16
CA SER A 123 3.52 6.63 -9.00
C SER A 123 3.83 5.21 -8.52
N LEU A 124 5.06 4.93 -8.07
CA LEU A 124 5.41 3.65 -7.47
C LEU A 124 4.58 3.35 -6.19
N GLY A 125 4.39 4.35 -5.34
CA GLY A 125 3.56 4.20 -4.15
C GLY A 125 2.08 3.93 -4.46
N LEU A 126 1.51 4.63 -5.46
CA LEU A 126 0.13 4.41 -5.91
C LEU A 126 -0.04 3.05 -6.58
N ILE A 127 0.88 2.64 -7.43
CA ILE A 127 0.87 1.31 -8.06
C ILE A 127 0.95 0.23 -6.99
N SER A 128 1.85 0.38 -6.01
CA SER A 128 2.00 -0.58 -4.92
C SER A 128 0.70 -0.74 -4.12
N SER A 129 0.03 0.37 -3.79
CA SER A 129 -1.25 0.30 -3.08
C SER A 129 -2.34 -0.39 -3.91
N SER A 130 -2.41 -0.11 -5.21
CA SER A 130 -3.37 -0.75 -6.11
C SER A 130 -3.16 -2.26 -6.22
N VAL A 131 -1.90 -2.69 -6.29
CA VAL A 131 -1.55 -4.12 -6.31
C VAL A 131 -1.95 -4.80 -4.99
N MET A 132 -1.70 -4.15 -3.84
CA MET A 132 -2.13 -4.67 -2.54
C MET A 132 -3.64 -4.83 -2.45
N VAL A 133 -4.41 -3.85 -2.94
CA VAL A 133 -5.88 -3.97 -3.03
C VAL A 133 -6.28 -5.16 -3.90
N SER A 134 -5.65 -5.33 -5.06
CA SER A 134 -5.94 -6.44 -5.96
C SER A 134 -5.65 -7.80 -5.31
N ILE A 135 -4.56 -7.93 -4.56
CA ILE A 135 -4.23 -9.14 -3.82
C ILE A 135 -5.29 -9.46 -2.76
N LEU A 136 -5.80 -8.44 -2.07
CA LEU A 136 -6.85 -8.62 -1.05
C LEU A 136 -8.23 -8.95 -1.64
N LEU A 137 -8.48 -8.57 -2.89
CA LEU A 137 -9.74 -8.87 -3.58
C LEU A 137 -9.77 -10.29 -4.19
N ILE A 138 -8.61 -10.92 -4.38
CA ILE A 138 -8.50 -12.26 -4.95
C ILE A 138 -8.43 -13.27 -3.82
N ASP A 139 -9.29 -14.28 -3.88
CA ASP A 139 -9.21 -15.43 -2.98
C ASP A 139 -8.21 -16.46 -3.51
N PHE A 140 -6.95 -16.34 -3.08
CA PHE A 140 -5.91 -17.28 -3.47
C PHE A 140 -6.06 -18.66 -2.78
N SER A 141 -6.86 -18.76 -1.72
CA SER A 141 -7.11 -20.05 -1.07
C SER A 141 -7.95 -20.99 -1.94
N ALA A 142 -8.77 -20.43 -2.84
CA ALA A 142 -9.56 -21.20 -3.80
C ALA A 142 -8.73 -21.78 -4.95
N LEU A 143 -7.45 -21.40 -5.09
CA LEU A 143 -6.55 -21.84 -6.17
C LEU A 143 -5.65 -23.01 -5.76
N ILE A 144 -5.66 -23.43 -4.48
CA ILE A 144 -4.89 -24.53 -3.92
C ILE A 144 -5.82 -25.69 -3.55
#